data_8479aea026cc4d10ab0f0db161d736b7
#
_entry.id   8479aea026cc4d10ab0f0db161d736b7
#
_cell.length_a   1.000
_cell.length_b   1.000
_cell.length_c   1.000
_cell.angle_alpha   90.00
_cell.angle_beta   90.00
_cell.angle_gamma   90.00
#
_symmetry.space_group_name_H-M   'P 1'
#
loop_
_entity.id
_entity.type
_entity.pdbx_description
1 polymer ?
#
loop_
_entity_poly.entity_id
_entity_poly.type
_entity_poly.pdbx_seq_one_letter_code
_entity_poly.pdbx_strand_id
1 'polypeptide(L)'
;VIKKILFLLFAAFLVSRTIELLQLSSSIRPEKLSWGASLAFAFMLNLFVTGIFAFPGFVFPTGQLLPHAYYRVRHPQILNTVYQVLAVHYFRKALLLGFWGKAKNRKRFFNGTKAGIQQFNYQTRQSEFGHAAALVLIFALSFVVWAQGHLLAFAFIHLINFIGNFYPVVLQRKHRAAIQRLLPADSSRALPNQN
;
A
#
# COMPACT_ATOMS: atom_id res chain seq x y z
N VAL A 1 -5.34 24.29 -0.98
CA VAL A 1 -5.45 24.17 0.50
C VAL A 1 -6.59 23.24 0.88
N ILE A 2 -7.83 23.47 0.44
CA ILE A 2 -9.05 22.72 0.83
C ILE A 2 -8.88 21.20 0.61
N LYS A 3 -8.35 20.77 -0.54
CA LYS A 3 -8.11 19.35 -0.82
C LYS A 3 -7.17 18.70 0.19
N LYS A 4 -6.10 19.39 0.62
CA LYS A 4 -5.16 18.88 1.62
C LYS A 4 -5.84 18.67 2.96
N ILE A 5 -6.63 19.67 3.41
CA ILE A 5 -7.40 19.61 4.66
C ILE A 5 -8.39 18.44 4.63
N LEU A 6 -9.14 18.30 3.54
CA LEU A 6 -10.12 17.21 3.39
C LEU A 6 -9.48 15.82 3.52
N PHE A 7 -8.35 15.58 2.85
CA PHE A 7 -7.65 14.29 2.93
C PHE A 7 -7.05 14.02 4.32
N LEU A 8 -6.56 15.06 5.02
CA LEU A 8 -6.11 14.92 6.40
C LEU A 8 -7.26 14.62 7.36
N LEU A 9 -8.39 15.29 7.23
CA LEU A 9 -9.58 15.00 8.03
C LEU A 9 -10.08 13.58 7.78
N PHE A 10 -10.04 13.12 6.54
CA PHE A 10 -10.43 11.74 6.23
C PHE A 10 -9.44 10.71 6.82
N ALA A 11 -8.13 11.00 6.79
CA ALA A 11 -7.14 10.17 7.46
C ALA A 11 -7.36 10.13 9.00
N ALA A 12 -7.63 11.27 9.62
CA ALA A 12 -7.96 11.37 11.05
C ALA A 12 -9.25 10.59 11.40
N PHE A 13 -10.27 10.67 10.56
CA PHE A 13 -11.47 9.86 10.68
C PHE A 13 -11.16 8.36 10.65
N LEU A 14 -10.29 7.89 9.73
CA LEU A 14 -9.91 6.49 9.67
C LEU A 14 -9.09 6.05 10.89
N VAL A 15 -8.28 6.93 11.49
CA VAL A 15 -7.62 6.66 12.79
C VAL A 15 -8.67 6.40 13.87
N SER A 16 -9.68 7.28 14.01
CA SER A 16 -10.78 7.08 14.94
C SER A 16 -11.51 5.75 14.71
N ARG A 17 -11.84 5.44 13.46
CA ARG A 17 -12.49 4.15 13.11
C ARG A 17 -11.62 2.94 13.42
N THR A 18 -10.30 3.06 13.26
CA THR A 18 -9.36 1.99 13.62
C THR A 18 -9.35 1.74 15.13
N ILE A 19 -9.30 2.82 15.92
CA ILE A 19 -9.35 2.73 17.40
C ILE A 19 -10.66 2.10 17.87
N GLU A 20 -11.80 2.56 17.37
CA GLU A 20 -13.11 2.00 17.70
C GLU A 20 -13.24 0.54 17.32
N LEU A 21 -12.71 0.14 16.17
CA LEU A 21 -12.71 -1.25 15.73
C LEU A 21 -11.91 -2.15 16.70
N LEU A 22 -10.74 -1.68 17.17
CA LEU A 22 -9.94 -2.40 18.15
C LEU A 22 -10.60 -2.44 19.54
N GLN A 23 -11.27 -1.36 19.96
CA GLN A 23 -12.06 -1.33 21.20
C GLN A 23 -13.26 -2.29 21.11
N LEU A 24 -13.94 -2.34 19.95
CA LEU A 24 -15.03 -3.28 19.73
C LEU A 24 -14.53 -4.72 19.86
N SER A 25 -13.37 -5.06 19.31
CA SER A 25 -12.81 -6.41 19.44
C SER A 25 -12.53 -6.79 20.89
N SER A 26 -12.11 -5.84 21.74
CA SER A 26 -11.86 -6.11 23.17
C SER A 26 -13.14 -6.37 23.98
N SER A 27 -14.30 -5.94 23.50
CA SER A 27 -15.60 -6.13 24.15
C SER A 27 -16.32 -7.43 23.73
N ILE A 28 -15.85 -8.10 22.69
CA ILE A 28 -16.44 -9.32 22.16
C ILE A 28 -15.64 -10.54 22.65
N ARG A 29 -16.32 -11.55 23.17
CA ARG A 29 -15.66 -12.82 23.50
C ARG A 29 -15.22 -13.55 22.22
N PRO A 30 -14.02 -14.13 22.17
CA PRO A 30 -13.49 -14.77 20.95
C PRO A 30 -14.43 -15.83 20.35
N GLU A 31 -15.08 -16.63 21.17
CA GLU A 31 -16.01 -17.68 20.76
C GLU A 31 -17.31 -17.16 20.13
N LYS A 32 -17.63 -15.87 20.33
CA LYS A 32 -18.80 -15.21 19.72
C LYS A 32 -18.49 -14.57 18.37
N LEU A 33 -17.23 -14.44 18.00
CA LEU A 33 -16.83 -13.84 16.73
C LEU A 33 -16.91 -14.90 15.63
N SER A 34 -17.99 -14.89 14.85
CA SER A 34 -18.18 -15.81 13.74
C SER A 34 -17.08 -15.68 12.68
N TRP A 35 -16.94 -16.70 11.83
CA TRP A 35 -15.99 -16.69 10.71
C TRP A 35 -16.16 -15.45 9.80
N GLY A 36 -17.42 -15.15 9.42
CA GLY A 36 -17.75 -14.00 8.59
C GLY A 36 -17.44 -12.67 9.28
N ALA A 37 -17.73 -12.55 10.58
CA ALA A 37 -17.42 -11.36 11.37
C ALA A 37 -15.90 -11.16 11.52
N SER A 38 -15.14 -12.23 11.72
CA SER A 38 -13.67 -12.20 11.76
C SER A 38 -13.07 -11.73 10.44
N LEU A 39 -13.60 -12.21 9.31
CA LEU A 39 -13.18 -11.79 7.98
C LEU A 39 -13.52 -10.30 7.73
N ALA A 40 -14.73 -9.88 8.05
CA ALA A 40 -15.18 -8.48 7.91
C ALA A 40 -14.34 -7.53 8.78
N PHE A 41 -14.10 -7.91 10.04
CA PHE A 41 -13.22 -7.19 10.95
C PHE A 41 -11.81 -7.01 10.35
N ALA A 42 -11.20 -8.11 9.90
CA ALA A 42 -9.86 -8.10 9.30
C ALA A 42 -9.81 -7.23 8.04
N PHE A 43 -10.84 -7.29 7.20
CA PHE A 43 -10.95 -6.46 6.01
C PHE A 43 -11.05 -4.97 6.36
N MET A 44 -11.92 -4.60 7.32
CA MET A 44 -12.08 -3.21 7.77
C MET A 44 -10.81 -2.67 8.40
N LEU A 45 -10.12 -3.42 9.25
CA LEU A 45 -8.86 -3.01 9.86
C LEU A 45 -7.80 -2.72 8.78
N ASN A 46 -7.67 -3.62 7.81
CA ASN A 46 -6.73 -3.43 6.69
C ASN A 46 -7.10 -2.21 5.84
N LEU A 47 -8.39 -2.03 5.52
CA LEU A 47 -8.88 -0.91 4.73
C LEU A 47 -8.62 0.43 5.42
N PHE A 48 -8.96 0.53 6.71
CA PHE A 48 -8.80 1.78 7.47
C PHE A 48 -7.33 2.14 7.63
N VAL A 49 -6.49 1.21 8.06
CA VAL A 49 -5.06 1.48 8.25
C VAL A 49 -4.37 1.79 6.93
N THR A 50 -4.68 1.08 5.84
CA THR A 50 -4.15 1.41 4.52
C THR A 50 -4.60 2.81 4.07
N GLY A 51 -5.85 3.18 4.33
CA GLY A 51 -6.39 4.51 4.06
C GLY A 51 -5.68 5.63 4.83
N ILE A 52 -5.32 5.41 6.11
CA ILE A 52 -4.57 6.39 6.92
C ILE A 52 -3.31 6.86 6.19
N PHE A 53 -2.60 5.97 5.51
CA PHE A 53 -1.38 6.33 4.77
C PHE A 53 -1.66 6.74 3.32
N ALA A 54 -2.70 6.20 2.69
CA ALA A 54 -3.02 6.48 1.29
C ALA A 54 -3.53 7.92 1.10
N PHE A 55 -4.42 8.42 1.98
CA PHE A 55 -5.01 9.75 1.81
C PHE A 55 -3.99 10.89 1.92
N PRO A 56 -3.09 10.95 2.91
CA PRO A 56 -2.01 11.90 2.90
C PRO A 56 -1.10 11.76 1.67
N GLY A 57 -0.84 10.55 1.21
CA GLY A 57 -0.05 10.28 0.00
C GLY A 57 -0.60 10.88 -1.29
N PHE A 58 -1.90 11.19 -1.36
CA PHE A 58 -2.49 11.88 -2.52
C PHE A 58 -2.20 13.38 -2.58
N VAL A 59 -1.75 13.98 -1.47
CA VAL A 59 -1.62 15.45 -1.35
C VAL A 59 -0.27 15.91 -0.79
N PHE A 60 0.50 14.99 -0.23
CA PHE A 60 1.85 15.25 0.29
C PHE A 60 2.87 14.29 -0.33
N PRO A 61 4.13 14.69 -0.44
CA PRO A 61 5.20 13.86 -1.00
C PRO A 61 5.69 12.79 0.00
N THR A 62 4.80 11.91 0.47
CA THR A 62 5.12 10.90 1.48
C THR A 62 6.22 9.92 1.05
N GLY A 63 6.39 9.71 -0.26
CA GLY A 63 7.51 8.93 -0.80
C GLY A 63 8.90 9.55 -0.57
N GLN A 64 9.00 10.74 0.01
CA GLN A 64 10.25 11.39 0.40
C GLN A 64 10.63 11.13 1.88
N LEU A 65 9.70 10.58 2.67
CA LEU A 65 9.94 10.28 4.08
C LEU A 65 11.00 9.18 4.28
N LEU A 66 11.17 8.31 3.31
CA LEU A 66 12.24 7.32 3.31
C LEU A 66 13.40 7.75 2.40
N PRO A 67 14.65 7.41 2.76
CA PRO A 67 15.81 7.80 1.97
C PRO A 67 15.80 7.16 0.57
N HIS A 68 16.44 7.82 -0.40
CA HIS A 68 16.54 7.31 -1.78
C HIS A 68 17.14 5.89 -1.85
N ALA A 69 18.06 5.56 -0.93
CA ALA A 69 18.69 4.25 -0.83
C ALA A 69 17.68 3.12 -0.58
N TYR A 70 16.61 3.39 0.17
CA TYR A 70 15.51 2.44 0.41
C TYR A 70 14.80 2.06 -0.90
N TYR A 71 14.58 3.03 -1.77
CA TYR A 71 13.86 2.82 -3.03
C TYR A 71 14.72 2.20 -4.14
N ARG A 72 16.03 2.16 -3.96
CA ARG A 72 16.94 1.55 -4.95
C ARG A 72 16.78 0.03 -4.95
N VAL A 73 16.45 -0.53 -6.10
CA VAL A 73 16.41 -1.99 -6.29
C VAL A 73 17.83 -2.47 -6.59
N ARG A 74 18.48 -3.08 -5.58
CA ARG A 74 19.86 -3.57 -5.69
C ARG A 74 19.95 -4.95 -6.35
N HIS A 75 18.97 -5.81 -6.11
CA HIS A 75 18.95 -7.21 -6.56
C HIS A 75 17.68 -7.49 -7.39
N PRO A 76 17.63 -7.04 -8.66
CA PRO A 76 16.45 -7.21 -9.51
C PRO A 76 16.12 -8.67 -9.82
N GLN A 77 17.14 -9.56 -9.80
CA GLN A 77 16.94 -11.02 -9.99
C GLN A 77 16.14 -11.61 -8.82
N ILE A 78 16.56 -11.35 -7.57
CA ILE A 78 15.85 -11.80 -6.35
C ILE A 78 14.41 -11.27 -6.35
N LEU A 79 14.23 -9.99 -6.66
CA LEU A 79 12.90 -9.40 -6.78
C LEU A 79 12.05 -10.11 -7.83
N ASN A 80 12.65 -10.49 -8.95
CA ASN A 80 11.95 -11.23 -9.99
C ASN A 80 11.53 -12.62 -9.52
N THR A 81 12.40 -13.33 -8.82
CA THR A 81 12.08 -14.64 -8.22
C THR A 81 10.93 -14.50 -7.22
N VAL A 82 11.00 -13.55 -6.29
CA VAL A 82 9.90 -13.25 -5.34
C VAL A 82 8.60 -12.96 -6.07
N TYR A 83 8.64 -12.13 -7.11
CA TYR A 83 7.47 -11.78 -7.92
C TYR A 83 6.84 -13.01 -8.59
N GLN A 84 7.65 -13.96 -9.07
CA GLN A 84 7.18 -15.19 -9.71
C GLN A 84 6.66 -16.20 -8.68
N VAL A 85 7.45 -16.51 -7.65
CA VAL A 85 7.10 -17.50 -6.60
C VAL A 85 5.79 -17.11 -5.89
N LEU A 86 5.62 -15.84 -5.58
CA LEU A 86 4.40 -15.34 -4.95
C LEU A 86 3.26 -15.07 -5.94
N ALA A 87 3.47 -15.40 -7.21
CA ALA A 87 2.46 -15.23 -8.26
C ALA A 87 1.83 -13.81 -8.32
N VAL A 88 2.62 -12.76 -8.01
CA VAL A 88 2.17 -11.36 -7.97
C VAL A 88 1.62 -10.89 -9.33
N HIS A 89 1.97 -11.59 -10.42
CA HIS A 89 1.41 -11.33 -11.74
C HIS A 89 -0.11 -11.52 -11.82
N TYR A 90 -0.70 -12.44 -11.02
CA TYR A 90 -2.17 -12.60 -10.95
C TYR A 90 -2.79 -11.41 -10.23
N PHE A 91 -2.19 -10.94 -9.14
CA PHE A 91 -2.62 -9.71 -8.48
C PHE A 91 -2.58 -8.51 -9.44
N ARG A 92 -1.50 -8.35 -10.21
CA ARG A 92 -1.40 -7.33 -11.25
C ARG A 92 -2.51 -7.47 -12.31
N LYS A 93 -2.80 -8.69 -12.76
CA LYS A 93 -3.90 -8.94 -13.71
C LYS A 93 -5.25 -8.54 -13.13
N ALA A 94 -5.53 -8.88 -11.87
CA ALA A 94 -6.76 -8.48 -11.18
C ALA A 94 -6.90 -6.97 -11.08
N LEU A 95 -5.82 -6.25 -10.72
CA LEU A 95 -5.80 -4.78 -10.72
C LEU A 95 -6.05 -4.18 -12.12
N LEU A 96 -5.48 -4.77 -13.17
CA LEU A 96 -5.68 -4.32 -14.54
C LEU A 96 -7.15 -4.52 -14.98
N LEU A 97 -7.79 -5.61 -14.58
CA LEU A 97 -9.19 -5.88 -14.91
C LEU A 97 -10.14 -4.96 -14.12
N GLY A 98 -9.89 -4.78 -12.80
CA GLY A 98 -10.79 -4.01 -11.94
C GLY A 98 -10.63 -2.49 -12.05
N PHE A 99 -9.39 -1.98 -12.09
CA PHE A 99 -9.11 -0.54 -11.98
C PHE A 99 -8.39 0.07 -13.17
N TRP A 100 -7.45 -0.66 -13.78
CA TRP A 100 -6.51 -0.11 -14.77
C TRP A 100 -6.78 -0.56 -16.21
N GLY A 101 -7.83 -1.36 -16.46
CA GLY A 101 -8.14 -1.93 -17.77
C GLY A 101 -8.44 -0.89 -18.85
N LYS A 102 -8.96 0.29 -18.48
CA LYS A 102 -9.27 1.38 -19.42
C LYS A 102 -8.00 2.11 -19.86
N ALA A 103 -7.81 2.29 -21.16
CA ALA A 103 -6.64 2.97 -21.75
C ALA A 103 -6.43 4.39 -21.17
N LYS A 104 -7.52 5.13 -20.86
CA LYS A 104 -7.50 6.45 -20.22
C LYS A 104 -6.77 6.41 -18.86
N ASN A 105 -7.02 5.39 -18.05
CA ASN A 105 -6.39 5.25 -16.74
C ASN A 105 -4.89 4.94 -16.87
N ARG A 106 -4.50 4.08 -17.83
CA ARG A 106 -3.08 3.75 -18.09
C ARG A 106 -2.28 4.95 -18.54
N LYS A 107 -2.80 5.76 -19.47
CA LYS A 107 -2.14 7.00 -19.97
C LYS A 107 -1.92 8.04 -18.88
N ARG A 108 -2.78 8.09 -17.84
CA ARG A 108 -2.61 8.98 -16.69
C ARG A 108 -1.35 8.69 -15.88
N PHE A 109 -0.91 7.43 -15.84
CA PHE A 109 0.28 7.02 -15.07
C PHE A 109 1.54 7.01 -15.91
N PHE A 110 1.43 6.70 -17.19
CA PHE A 110 2.56 6.70 -18.11
C PHE A 110 2.12 7.06 -19.53
N ASN A 111 2.65 8.15 -20.03
CA ASN A 111 2.33 8.71 -21.35
C ASN A 111 3.41 8.43 -22.41
N GLY A 112 4.40 7.57 -22.14
CA GLY A 112 5.49 7.23 -23.07
C GLY A 112 6.64 8.23 -23.12
N THR A 113 6.58 9.35 -22.38
CA THR A 113 7.64 10.37 -22.39
C THR A 113 8.63 10.18 -21.23
N LYS A 114 9.82 10.82 -21.32
CA LYS A 114 10.82 10.85 -20.23
C LYS A 114 10.24 11.48 -18.96
N ALA A 115 9.48 12.58 -19.09
CA ALA A 115 8.78 13.22 -17.99
C ALA A 115 7.73 12.27 -17.37
N GLY A 116 7.00 11.52 -18.20
CA GLY A 116 6.06 10.48 -17.74
C GLY A 116 6.74 9.38 -16.95
N ILE A 117 7.97 8.97 -17.32
CA ILE A 117 8.74 7.97 -16.53
C ILE A 117 9.11 8.55 -15.15
N GLN A 118 9.55 9.81 -15.08
CA GLN A 118 9.87 10.46 -13.81
C GLN A 118 8.64 10.57 -12.90
N GLN A 119 7.51 11.00 -13.46
CA GLN A 119 6.23 11.05 -12.73
C GLN A 119 5.79 9.67 -12.24
N PHE A 120 5.92 8.65 -13.07
CA PHE A 120 5.62 7.27 -12.68
C PHE A 120 6.56 6.78 -11.57
N ASN A 121 7.87 7.08 -11.64
CA ASN A 121 8.82 6.78 -10.59
C ASN A 121 8.43 7.43 -9.25
N TYR A 122 8.03 8.70 -9.28
CA TYR A 122 7.52 9.40 -8.10
C TYR A 122 6.29 8.69 -7.52
N GLN A 123 5.30 8.37 -8.34
CA GLN A 123 4.08 7.69 -7.91
C GLN A 123 4.36 6.29 -7.33
N THR A 124 5.33 5.53 -7.89
CA THR A 124 5.70 4.23 -7.34
C THR A 124 6.27 4.34 -5.92
N ARG A 125 7.04 5.41 -5.62
CA ARG A 125 7.56 5.66 -4.28
C ARG A 125 6.46 6.02 -3.29
N GLN A 126 5.54 6.90 -3.70
CA GLN A 126 4.37 7.29 -2.89
C GLN A 126 3.54 6.07 -2.51
N SER A 127 3.18 5.27 -3.50
CA SER A 127 2.39 4.06 -3.30
C SER A 127 3.13 3.03 -2.45
N GLU A 128 4.43 2.79 -2.70
CA GLU A 128 5.22 1.85 -1.91
C GLU A 128 5.30 2.28 -0.45
N PHE A 129 5.57 3.57 -0.18
CA PHE A 129 5.60 4.09 1.19
C PHE A 129 4.28 3.83 1.91
N GLY A 130 3.15 4.19 1.30
CA GLY A 130 1.83 4.01 1.90
C GLY A 130 1.53 2.56 2.25
N HIS A 131 1.78 1.64 1.32
CA HIS A 131 1.57 0.21 1.56
C HIS A 131 2.59 -0.39 2.54
N ALA A 132 3.86 0.02 2.51
CA ALA A 132 4.87 -0.46 3.45
C ALA A 132 4.57 0.00 4.89
N ALA A 133 4.18 1.26 5.08
CA ALA A 133 3.78 1.79 6.38
C ALA A 133 2.52 1.10 6.92
N ALA A 134 1.51 0.90 6.06
CA ALA A 134 0.31 0.15 6.42
C ALA A 134 0.65 -1.31 6.78
N LEU A 135 1.49 -1.98 5.99
CA LEU A 135 1.94 -3.36 6.23
C LEU A 135 2.50 -3.52 7.65
N VAL A 136 3.42 -2.62 8.05
CA VAL A 136 4.07 -2.65 9.35
C VAL A 136 3.09 -2.33 10.48
N LEU A 137 2.25 -1.28 10.32
CA LEU A 137 1.30 -0.91 11.35
C LEU A 137 0.21 -1.98 11.55
N ILE A 138 -0.34 -2.55 10.48
CA ILE A 138 -1.31 -3.64 10.57
C ILE A 138 -0.69 -4.87 11.24
N PHE A 139 0.55 -5.20 10.90
CA PHE A 139 1.28 -6.28 11.56
C PHE A 139 1.38 -6.03 13.07
N ALA A 140 1.76 -4.82 13.50
CA ALA A 140 1.84 -4.47 14.92
C ALA A 140 0.47 -4.52 15.61
N LEU A 141 -0.58 -3.94 15.01
CA LEU A 141 -1.93 -3.93 15.56
C LEU A 141 -2.56 -5.32 15.64
N SER A 142 -2.17 -6.25 14.76
CA SER A 142 -2.68 -7.61 14.79
C SER A 142 -2.36 -8.34 16.10
N PHE A 143 -1.26 -8.01 16.76
CA PHE A 143 -0.91 -8.60 18.06
C PHE A 143 -1.86 -8.16 19.18
N VAL A 144 -2.47 -6.99 19.09
CA VAL A 144 -3.54 -6.57 20.01
C VAL A 144 -4.74 -7.51 19.88
N VAL A 145 -5.13 -7.82 18.64
CA VAL A 145 -6.23 -8.74 18.33
C VAL A 145 -5.91 -10.19 18.76
N TRP A 146 -4.67 -10.60 18.57
CA TRP A 146 -4.18 -11.90 19.05
C TRP A 146 -4.21 -12.02 20.58
N ALA A 147 -3.73 -10.98 21.29
CA ALA A 147 -3.74 -10.96 22.76
C ALA A 147 -5.15 -10.99 23.35
N GLN A 148 -6.17 -10.58 22.60
CA GLN A 148 -7.58 -10.69 22.95
C GLN A 148 -8.17 -12.10 22.66
N GLY A 149 -7.37 -13.03 22.12
CA GLY A 149 -7.78 -14.39 21.81
C GLY A 149 -8.46 -14.59 20.45
N HIS A 150 -8.58 -13.56 19.62
CA HIS A 150 -9.25 -13.61 18.30
C HIS A 150 -8.33 -14.21 17.21
N LEU A 151 -7.94 -15.48 17.36
CA LEU A 151 -6.96 -16.14 16.47
C LEU A 151 -7.38 -16.16 15.00
N LEU A 152 -8.67 -16.37 14.74
CA LEU A 152 -9.18 -16.40 13.36
C LEU A 152 -9.11 -15.01 12.69
N ALA A 153 -9.49 -13.96 13.43
CA ALA A 153 -9.35 -12.58 12.95
C ALA A 153 -7.88 -12.22 12.72
N PHE A 154 -6.99 -12.61 13.63
CA PHE A 154 -5.54 -12.45 13.48
C PHE A 154 -5.03 -13.10 12.18
N ALA A 155 -5.42 -14.35 11.90
CA ALA A 155 -5.03 -15.03 10.67
C ALA A 155 -5.54 -14.29 9.40
N PHE A 156 -6.79 -13.85 9.40
CA PHE A 156 -7.35 -13.09 8.29
C PHE A 156 -6.70 -11.71 8.12
N ILE A 157 -6.35 -11.02 9.22
CA ILE A 157 -5.62 -9.75 9.15
C ILE A 157 -4.32 -9.95 8.38
N HIS A 158 -3.54 -10.99 8.71
CA HIS A 158 -2.28 -11.28 8.03
C HIS A 158 -2.46 -11.65 6.56
N LEU A 159 -3.45 -12.48 6.24
CA LEU A 159 -3.75 -12.87 4.87
C LEU A 159 -4.10 -11.65 4.01
N ILE A 160 -5.01 -10.80 4.50
CA ILE A 160 -5.45 -9.59 3.78
C ILE A 160 -4.30 -8.58 3.70
N ASN A 161 -3.54 -8.39 4.78
CA ASN A 161 -2.38 -7.49 4.79
C ASN A 161 -1.31 -7.92 3.79
N PHE A 162 -1.06 -9.22 3.69
CA PHE A 162 -0.11 -9.76 2.73
C PHE A 162 -0.55 -9.49 1.28
N ILE A 163 -1.80 -9.76 0.95
CA ILE A 163 -2.32 -9.52 -0.41
C ILE A 163 -2.50 -8.01 -0.68
N GLY A 164 -3.06 -7.27 0.28
CA GLY A 164 -3.45 -5.86 0.11
C GLY A 164 -2.31 -4.85 0.27
N ASN A 165 -1.23 -5.21 0.99
CA ASN A 165 -0.12 -4.30 1.24
C ASN A 165 1.24 -4.83 0.77
N PHE A 166 1.59 -6.10 1.05
CA PHE A 166 2.87 -6.64 0.61
C PHE A 166 2.95 -6.82 -0.91
N TYR A 167 1.90 -7.34 -1.57
CA TYR A 167 1.88 -7.47 -3.04
C TYR A 167 2.02 -6.13 -3.76
N PRO A 168 1.32 -5.05 -3.37
CA PRO A 168 1.57 -3.71 -3.90
C PRO A 168 3.03 -3.27 -3.73
N VAL A 169 3.67 -3.47 -2.57
CA VAL A 169 5.09 -3.13 -2.37
C VAL A 169 5.98 -3.86 -3.39
N VAL A 170 5.81 -5.18 -3.55
CA VAL A 170 6.57 -5.98 -4.53
C VAL A 170 6.32 -5.48 -5.95
N LEU A 171 5.07 -5.17 -6.30
CA LEU A 171 4.69 -4.65 -7.61
C LEU A 171 5.33 -3.29 -7.90
N GLN A 172 5.31 -2.35 -6.93
CA GLN A 172 5.95 -1.04 -7.09
C GLN A 172 7.47 -1.17 -7.25
N ARG A 173 8.11 -2.06 -6.51
CA ARG A 173 9.55 -2.37 -6.67
C ARG A 173 9.85 -2.96 -8.04
N LYS A 174 8.97 -3.82 -8.56
CA LYS A 174 9.13 -4.38 -9.92
C LYS A 174 9.05 -3.29 -10.99
N HIS A 175 8.09 -2.36 -10.89
CA HIS A 175 8.01 -1.20 -11.78
C HIS A 175 9.26 -0.35 -11.69
N ARG A 176 9.76 -0.08 -10.50
CA ARG A 176 10.97 0.73 -10.30
C ARG A 176 12.23 0.06 -10.83
N ALA A 177 12.36 -1.25 -10.71
CA ALA A 177 13.48 -1.99 -11.33
C ALA A 177 13.51 -1.81 -12.86
N ALA A 178 12.34 -1.74 -13.50
CA ALA A 178 12.24 -1.42 -14.94
C ALA A 178 12.60 0.04 -15.22
N ILE A 179 12.10 0.98 -14.42
CA ILE A 179 12.40 2.41 -14.55
C ILE A 179 13.89 2.69 -14.41
N GLN A 180 14.57 2.06 -13.43
CA GLN A 180 16.01 2.24 -13.20
C GLN A 180 16.90 1.78 -14.36
N ARG A 181 16.40 0.89 -15.23
CA ARG A 181 17.10 0.51 -16.47
C ARG A 181 16.95 1.54 -17.58
N LEU A 182 15.90 2.36 -17.53
CA LEU A 182 15.57 3.35 -18.56
C LEU A 182 16.10 4.73 -18.26
N LEU A 183 16.32 5.05 -16.98
CA LEU A 183 16.78 6.36 -16.52
C LEU A 183 18.24 6.28 -16.07
N PRO A 184 19.11 7.24 -16.47
CA PRO A 184 20.44 7.39 -15.90
C PRO A 184 20.37 7.58 -14.38
N ALA A 185 21.42 7.17 -13.65
CA ALA A 185 21.45 7.14 -12.19
C ALA A 185 21.13 8.53 -11.58
N ASP A 186 21.56 9.62 -12.19
CA ASP A 186 21.33 10.99 -11.69
C ASP A 186 19.90 11.48 -11.94
N SER A 187 19.27 11.09 -13.05
CA SER A 187 17.89 11.48 -13.36
C SER A 187 16.86 10.76 -12.48
N SER A 188 17.23 9.65 -11.84
CA SER A 188 16.36 8.95 -10.88
C SER A 188 16.20 9.71 -9.55
N ARG A 189 17.04 10.73 -9.29
CA ARG A 189 16.99 11.59 -8.10
C ARG A 189 16.11 12.83 -8.30
N ALA A 190 15.96 13.26 -9.55
CA ALA A 190 15.19 14.46 -9.85
C ALA A 190 13.70 14.25 -9.53
N LEU A 191 13.15 15.13 -8.69
CA LEU A 191 11.72 15.22 -8.45
C LEU A 191 11.07 15.91 -9.66
N PRO A 192 9.88 15.50 -10.09
CA PRO A 192 9.11 16.30 -11.02
C PRO A 192 8.83 17.66 -10.40
N ASN A 193 9.07 18.74 -11.15
CA ASN A 193 8.68 20.09 -10.75
C ASN A 193 7.19 20.08 -10.41
N GLN A 194 6.85 20.39 -9.16
CA GLN A 194 5.47 20.58 -8.71
C GLN A 194 5.10 22.03 -9.06
N ASN A 195 4.61 22.25 -10.27
CA ASN A 195 3.84 23.45 -10.61
C ASN A 195 2.36 23.23 -10.30
#